data_54cd6f3174344636e4b1b5d5114093fb
#
_entry.id   54cd6f3174344636e4b1b5d5114093fb
#
_cell.length_a   1.000
_cell.length_b   1.000
_cell.length_c   1.000
_cell.angle_alpha   90.00
_cell.angle_beta   90.00
_cell.angle_gamma   90.00
#
_symmetry.space_group_name_H-M   'P 1'
#
loop_
_entity.id
_entity.type
_entity.pdbx_description
1 polymer ?
#
loop_
_entity_poly.entity_id
_entity_poly.type
_entity_poly.pdbx_seq_one_letter_code
_entity_poly.pdbx_strand_id
1 'polypeptide(L)'
;MRATARKTAPMPTDILARKGGAPLVSLTAYSTPLAQVMDGICDFVLVGDSVGMVLHGLPSTLEVTMEMMILHGQAVRRGLTQSMLVIDMPFGSYEQSTDQAFENEARLMRETGAGEVKLEGGEVMEDTIAFLTKRGIPVMAHIGLTPQSIHTRGGYKVQGRGAAATQLMADAQAVA
;
A
#
# COMPACT_ATOMS: atom_id res chain seq x y z
N MET A 1 -5.70 15.99 -35.70
CA MET A 1 -5.43 15.72 -34.28
C MET A 1 -5.32 14.20 -34.12
N ARG A 2 -4.13 13.67 -33.79
CA ARG A 2 -4.00 12.25 -33.43
C ARG A 2 -4.62 12.08 -32.06
N ALA A 3 -5.66 11.26 -31.92
CA ALA A 3 -6.16 10.81 -30.63
C ALA A 3 -4.98 10.08 -29.94
N THR A 4 -4.41 10.68 -28.90
CA THR A 4 -3.50 9.99 -28.00
C THR A 4 -4.27 8.83 -27.40
N ALA A 5 -3.81 7.61 -27.67
CA ALA A 5 -4.39 6.42 -27.05
C ALA A 5 -4.45 6.65 -25.54
N ARG A 6 -5.63 6.46 -24.95
CA ARG A 6 -5.85 6.61 -23.50
C ARG A 6 -4.93 5.61 -22.82
N LYS A 7 -3.98 6.09 -22.04
CA LYS A 7 -3.07 5.23 -21.29
C LYS A 7 -3.90 4.50 -20.26
N THR A 8 -3.91 3.19 -20.28
CA THR A 8 -4.56 2.37 -19.24
C THR A 8 -3.71 2.43 -17.97
N ALA A 9 -4.34 2.33 -16.80
CA ALA A 9 -3.61 2.20 -15.54
C ALA A 9 -2.64 1.01 -15.60
N PRO A 10 -1.40 1.16 -15.10
CA PRO A 10 -0.46 0.05 -15.06
C PRO A 10 -0.95 -1.04 -14.12
N MET A 11 -0.57 -2.27 -14.41
CA MET A 11 -0.74 -3.41 -13.52
C MET A 11 0.49 -3.54 -12.59
N PRO A 12 0.38 -4.27 -11.47
CA PRO A 12 1.53 -4.53 -10.59
C PRO A 12 2.75 -5.11 -11.34
N THR A 13 2.51 -5.96 -12.34
CA THR A 13 3.57 -6.51 -13.20
C THR A 13 4.29 -5.46 -14.04
N ASP A 14 3.59 -4.39 -14.46
CA ASP A 14 4.21 -3.28 -15.19
C ASP A 14 5.11 -2.45 -14.27
N ILE A 15 4.70 -2.29 -13.00
CA ILE A 15 5.50 -1.63 -11.97
C ILE A 15 6.78 -2.42 -11.71
N LEU A 16 6.65 -3.73 -11.50
CA LEU A 16 7.78 -4.64 -11.26
C LEU A 16 8.77 -4.65 -12.44
N ALA A 17 8.28 -4.64 -13.67
CA ALA A 17 9.10 -4.63 -14.88
C ALA A 17 9.97 -3.36 -15.02
N ARG A 18 9.68 -2.30 -14.27
CA ARG A 18 10.48 -1.06 -14.24
C ARG A 18 11.65 -1.10 -13.25
N LYS A 19 11.88 -2.22 -12.56
CA LYS A 19 13.02 -2.39 -11.65
C LYS A 19 14.34 -2.07 -12.36
N GLY A 20 15.14 -1.17 -11.78
CA GLY A 20 16.40 -0.71 -12.37
C GLY A 20 16.26 0.30 -13.52
N GLY A 21 15.03 0.68 -13.90
CA GLY A 21 14.72 1.68 -14.91
C GLY A 21 14.48 3.08 -14.36
N ALA A 22 13.63 3.87 -15.04
CA ALA A 22 13.25 5.19 -14.57
C ALA A 22 12.50 5.11 -13.22
N PRO A 23 12.74 6.07 -12.30
CA PRO A 23 12.03 6.11 -11.03
C PRO A 23 10.51 6.12 -11.20
N LEU A 24 9.82 5.45 -10.29
CA LEU A 24 8.37 5.49 -10.18
C LEU A 24 7.94 6.74 -9.40
N VAL A 25 6.82 7.32 -9.81
CA VAL A 25 6.19 8.46 -9.12
C VAL A 25 4.95 7.96 -8.39
N SER A 26 4.92 8.20 -7.09
CA SER A 26 3.76 7.90 -6.24
C SER A 26 3.44 9.08 -5.35
N LEU A 27 2.16 9.35 -5.16
CA LEU A 27 1.65 10.33 -4.21
C LEU A 27 0.45 9.73 -3.47
N THR A 28 0.15 10.30 -2.30
CA THR A 28 -0.99 9.89 -1.47
C THR A 28 -2.21 10.77 -1.74
N ALA A 29 -3.37 10.13 -1.92
CA ALA A 29 -4.66 10.82 -2.04
C ALA A 29 -5.73 10.14 -1.18
N TYR A 30 -6.72 10.93 -0.72
CA TYR A 30 -7.82 10.44 0.11
C TYR A 30 -9.21 10.86 -0.42
N SER A 31 -9.25 11.55 -1.55
CA SER A 31 -10.49 12.07 -2.13
C SER A 31 -10.46 12.05 -3.65
N THR A 32 -11.64 12.01 -4.26
CA THR A 32 -11.79 12.04 -5.72
C THR A 32 -11.12 13.26 -6.39
N PRO A 33 -11.30 14.52 -5.92
CA PRO A 33 -10.67 15.66 -6.57
C PRO A 33 -9.14 15.61 -6.55
N LEU A 34 -8.56 15.16 -5.44
CA LEU A 34 -7.10 15.05 -5.33
C LEU A 34 -6.57 13.94 -6.25
N ALA A 35 -7.27 12.80 -6.31
CA ALA A 35 -6.92 11.72 -7.24
C ALA A 35 -6.96 12.17 -8.71
N GLN A 36 -7.96 12.97 -9.10
CA GLN A 36 -8.07 13.51 -10.46
C GLN A 36 -6.88 14.39 -10.85
N VAL A 37 -6.35 15.18 -9.92
CA VAL A 37 -5.16 16.01 -10.16
C VAL A 37 -3.91 15.15 -10.36
N MET A 38 -3.82 14.00 -9.70
CA MET A 38 -2.68 13.09 -9.75
C MET A 38 -2.74 12.09 -10.90
N ASP A 39 -3.95 11.85 -11.45
CA ASP A 39 -4.18 10.83 -12.46
C ASP A 39 -3.37 11.08 -13.73
N GLY A 40 -2.60 10.08 -14.15
CA GLY A 40 -1.71 10.17 -15.31
C GLY A 40 -0.37 10.90 -15.07
N ILE A 41 -0.19 11.54 -13.90
CA ILE A 41 1.10 12.07 -13.44
C ILE A 41 1.84 11.00 -12.63
N CYS A 42 1.11 10.33 -11.72
CA CYS A 42 1.65 9.24 -10.91
C CYS A 42 1.54 7.90 -11.63
N ASP A 43 2.51 7.02 -11.39
CA ASP A 43 2.43 5.62 -11.80
C ASP A 43 1.40 4.89 -10.95
N PHE A 44 1.38 5.18 -9.63
CA PHE A 44 0.33 4.75 -8.73
C PHE A 44 -0.01 5.81 -7.68
N VAL A 45 -1.24 5.75 -7.17
CA VAL A 45 -1.73 6.62 -6.10
C VAL A 45 -2.01 5.74 -4.88
N LEU A 46 -1.48 6.15 -3.74
CA LEU A 46 -1.64 5.44 -2.47
C LEU A 46 -2.80 6.01 -1.66
N VAL A 47 -3.66 5.15 -1.15
CA VAL A 47 -4.52 5.46 0.00
C VAL A 47 -3.85 4.87 1.23
N GLY A 48 -3.15 5.72 1.98
CA GLY A 48 -2.43 5.32 3.18
C GLY A 48 -3.32 5.30 4.42
N ASP A 49 -3.01 4.44 5.39
CA ASP A 49 -3.65 4.43 6.71
C ASP A 49 -3.38 5.72 7.51
N SER A 50 -2.38 6.50 7.11
CA SER A 50 -2.17 7.88 7.57
C SER A 50 -3.39 8.79 7.36
N VAL A 51 -4.40 8.37 6.59
CA VAL A 51 -5.72 9.04 6.48
C VAL A 51 -6.32 9.32 7.86
N GLY A 52 -6.16 8.40 8.81
CA GLY A 52 -6.61 8.56 10.18
C GLY A 52 -6.04 9.82 10.82
N MET A 53 -4.72 10.01 10.70
CA MET A 53 -4.02 11.16 11.27
C MET A 53 -4.27 12.45 10.47
N VAL A 54 -4.19 12.36 9.13
CA VAL A 54 -4.18 13.54 8.25
C VAL A 54 -5.57 14.14 8.05
N LEU A 55 -6.62 13.31 7.95
CA LEU A 55 -7.99 13.78 7.70
C LEU A 55 -8.90 13.65 8.92
N HIS A 56 -8.75 12.58 9.69
CA HIS A 56 -9.68 12.30 10.80
C HIS A 56 -9.15 12.79 12.16
N GLY A 57 -7.90 13.29 12.21
CA GLY A 57 -7.32 13.81 13.45
C GLY A 57 -7.04 12.75 14.52
N LEU A 58 -6.94 11.47 14.13
CA LEU A 58 -6.58 10.38 15.03
C LEU A 58 -5.10 10.51 15.46
N PRO A 59 -4.74 10.05 16.65
CA PRO A 59 -3.38 10.20 17.17
C PRO A 59 -2.35 9.29 16.48
N SER A 60 -2.82 8.23 15.82
CA SER A 60 -1.98 7.26 15.12
C SER A 60 -2.74 6.55 14.00
N THR A 61 -2.06 5.68 13.26
CA THR A 61 -2.68 4.81 12.24
C THR A 61 -3.42 3.61 12.85
N LEU A 62 -3.22 3.31 14.13
CA LEU A 62 -3.75 2.11 14.78
C LEU A 62 -5.29 2.09 14.93
N GLU A 63 -5.92 3.26 14.89
CA GLU A 63 -7.38 3.38 15.04
C GLU A 63 -8.12 3.34 13.68
N VAL A 64 -7.37 3.24 12.57
CA VAL A 64 -7.95 3.18 11.24
C VAL A 64 -8.62 1.82 11.02
N THR A 65 -9.83 1.83 10.49
CA THR A 65 -10.61 0.62 10.23
C THR A 65 -10.62 0.22 8.76
N MET A 66 -10.99 -1.02 8.47
CA MET A 66 -11.21 -1.49 7.09
C MET A 66 -12.26 -0.64 6.37
N GLU A 67 -13.32 -0.24 7.05
CA GLU A 67 -14.39 0.61 6.51
C GLU A 67 -13.87 1.99 6.08
N MET A 68 -12.98 2.60 6.86
CA MET A 68 -12.33 3.85 6.50
C MET A 68 -11.48 3.68 5.23
N MET A 69 -10.66 2.64 5.18
CA MET A 69 -9.81 2.37 4.02
C MET A 69 -10.63 2.11 2.75
N ILE A 70 -11.72 1.34 2.85
CA ILE A 70 -12.64 1.07 1.75
C ILE A 70 -13.32 2.37 1.29
N LEU A 71 -13.83 3.19 2.21
CA LEU A 71 -14.50 4.46 1.90
C LEU A 71 -13.59 5.39 1.10
N HIS A 72 -12.36 5.60 1.59
CA HIS A 72 -11.37 6.45 0.93
C HIS A 72 -10.85 5.82 -0.37
N GLY A 73 -10.64 4.51 -0.39
CA GLY A 73 -10.26 3.76 -1.59
C GLY A 73 -11.26 3.92 -2.72
N GLN A 74 -12.56 3.79 -2.42
CA GLN A 74 -13.64 4.03 -3.39
C GLN A 74 -13.68 5.48 -3.87
N ALA A 75 -13.44 6.45 -2.98
CA ALA A 75 -13.41 7.86 -3.35
C ALA A 75 -12.24 8.16 -4.31
N VAL A 76 -11.04 7.66 -4.02
CA VAL A 76 -9.85 7.81 -4.86
C VAL A 76 -10.04 7.08 -6.19
N ARG A 77 -10.57 5.84 -6.18
CA ARG A 77 -10.81 5.05 -7.39
C ARG A 77 -11.66 5.79 -8.43
N ARG A 78 -12.68 6.52 -7.98
CA ARG A 78 -13.51 7.34 -8.88
C ARG A 78 -12.76 8.46 -9.59
N GLY A 79 -11.62 8.88 -9.05
CA GLY A 79 -10.77 9.91 -9.64
C GLY A 79 -9.69 9.38 -10.59
N LEU A 80 -9.44 8.07 -10.60
CA LEU A 80 -8.33 7.46 -11.34
C LEU A 80 -8.79 6.75 -12.61
N THR A 81 -8.07 6.99 -13.70
CA THR A 81 -8.25 6.31 -15.00
C THR A 81 -6.94 5.81 -15.60
N GLN A 82 -5.80 6.39 -15.22
CA GLN A 82 -4.48 6.14 -15.78
C GLN A 82 -3.43 5.71 -14.76
N SER A 83 -3.64 6.00 -13.47
CA SER A 83 -2.77 5.61 -12.37
C SER A 83 -3.32 4.39 -11.65
N MET A 84 -2.44 3.49 -11.19
CA MET A 84 -2.85 2.35 -10.38
C MET A 84 -3.24 2.81 -8.97
N LEU A 85 -4.23 2.15 -8.37
CA LEU A 85 -4.62 2.37 -6.99
C LEU A 85 -3.95 1.34 -6.09
N VAL A 86 -3.22 1.80 -5.09
CA VAL A 86 -2.66 0.99 -3.99
C VAL A 86 -3.33 1.42 -2.69
N ILE A 87 -3.67 0.47 -1.81
CA ILE A 87 -4.33 0.78 -0.53
C ILE A 87 -3.63 0.05 0.61
N ASP A 88 -3.33 0.78 1.69
CA ASP A 88 -2.78 0.19 2.90
C ASP A 88 -3.81 -0.69 3.61
N MET A 89 -3.36 -1.83 4.11
CA MET A 89 -4.10 -2.65 5.05
C MET A 89 -3.99 -2.02 6.45
N PRO A 90 -5.11 -1.75 7.15
CA PRO A 90 -5.04 -1.16 8.47
C PRO A 90 -4.59 -2.18 9.52
N PHE A 91 -4.01 -1.67 10.60
CA PHE A 91 -3.57 -2.49 11.74
C PHE A 91 -4.67 -3.43 12.26
N GLY A 92 -4.31 -4.66 12.58
CA GLY A 92 -5.23 -5.67 13.08
C GLY A 92 -6.03 -6.40 11.99
N SER A 93 -5.81 -6.08 10.71
CA SER A 93 -6.56 -6.68 9.61
C SER A 93 -5.85 -7.82 8.89
N TYR A 94 -4.55 -8.04 9.14
CA TYR A 94 -3.74 -9.04 8.40
C TYR A 94 -2.71 -9.79 9.27
N GLU A 95 -2.48 -9.36 10.51
CA GLU A 95 -1.38 -9.89 11.33
C GLU A 95 -1.74 -11.17 12.08
N GLN A 96 -3.02 -11.46 12.25
CA GLN A 96 -3.47 -12.60 13.06
C GLN A 96 -3.25 -13.94 12.36
N SER A 97 -3.53 -14.01 11.05
CA SER A 97 -3.38 -15.23 10.26
C SER A 97 -3.41 -14.94 8.75
N THR A 98 -2.89 -15.86 7.95
CA THR A 98 -2.98 -15.80 6.48
C THR A 98 -4.41 -15.81 5.96
N ASP A 99 -5.33 -16.49 6.65
CA ASP A 99 -6.75 -16.54 6.28
C ASP A 99 -7.42 -15.18 6.53
N GLN A 100 -7.15 -14.55 7.69
CA GLN A 100 -7.63 -13.19 7.97
C GLN A 100 -7.09 -12.20 6.93
N ALA A 101 -5.80 -12.25 6.64
CA ALA A 101 -5.18 -11.40 5.63
C ALA A 101 -5.88 -11.56 4.29
N PHE A 102 -6.05 -12.80 3.81
CA PHE A 102 -6.70 -13.08 2.54
C PHE A 102 -8.15 -12.57 2.48
N GLU A 103 -8.95 -12.81 3.52
CA GLU A 103 -10.35 -12.37 3.58
C GLU A 103 -10.46 -10.84 3.48
N ASN A 104 -9.66 -10.11 4.28
CA ASN A 104 -9.69 -8.67 4.32
C ASN A 104 -9.12 -8.03 3.05
N GLU A 105 -8.02 -8.55 2.50
CA GLU A 105 -7.43 -8.02 1.28
C GLU A 105 -8.29 -8.29 0.06
N ALA A 106 -8.86 -9.50 -0.07
CA ALA A 106 -9.80 -9.81 -1.14
C ALA A 106 -11.05 -8.91 -1.04
N ARG A 107 -11.53 -8.62 0.16
CA ARG A 107 -12.62 -7.68 0.41
C ARG A 107 -12.23 -6.27 -0.05
N LEU A 108 -11.07 -5.78 0.39
CA LEU A 108 -10.57 -4.45 0.02
C LEU A 108 -10.48 -4.29 -1.49
N MET A 109 -9.84 -5.21 -2.18
CA MET A 109 -9.68 -5.17 -3.64
C MET A 109 -11.02 -5.21 -4.36
N ARG A 110 -11.93 -6.09 -3.93
CA ARG A 110 -13.26 -6.25 -4.54
C ARG A 110 -14.11 -4.99 -4.39
N GLU A 111 -14.09 -4.34 -3.24
CA GLU A 111 -14.93 -3.19 -2.94
C GLU A 111 -14.37 -1.88 -3.48
N THR A 112 -13.05 -1.79 -3.69
CA THR A 112 -12.38 -0.55 -4.12
C THR A 112 -11.88 -0.59 -5.55
N GLY A 113 -11.61 -1.77 -6.11
CA GLY A 113 -10.92 -1.93 -7.38
C GLY A 113 -9.44 -1.57 -7.30
N ALA A 114 -8.81 -1.70 -6.12
CA ALA A 114 -7.36 -1.55 -5.97
C ALA A 114 -6.62 -2.57 -6.83
N GLY A 115 -5.51 -2.13 -7.44
CA GLY A 115 -4.62 -3.01 -8.20
C GLY A 115 -3.68 -3.79 -7.31
N GLU A 116 -3.39 -3.26 -6.12
CA GLU A 116 -2.44 -3.81 -5.17
C GLU A 116 -2.79 -3.37 -3.75
N VAL A 117 -2.51 -4.22 -2.77
CA VAL A 117 -2.60 -3.88 -1.35
C VAL A 117 -1.22 -3.63 -0.77
N LYS A 118 -1.12 -2.80 0.27
CA LYS A 118 0.14 -2.57 0.97
C LYS A 118 -0.01 -2.96 2.43
N LEU A 119 0.98 -3.67 2.98
CA LEU A 119 1.03 -4.08 4.39
C LEU A 119 2.42 -3.88 4.98
N GLU A 120 2.50 -3.78 6.29
CA GLU A 120 3.74 -3.55 7.02
C GLU A 120 4.35 -4.86 7.52
N GLY A 121 5.63 -5.03 7.26
CA GLY A 121 6.44 -6.13 7.74
C GLY A 121 7.41 -6.65 6.69
N GLY A 122 8.54 -7.18 7.17
CA GLY A 122 9.55 -7.86 6.38
C GLY A 122 9.46 -9.37 6.57
N GLU A 123 10.54 -9.97 7.07
CA GLU A 123 10.68 -11.41 7.31
C GLU A 123 9.49 -12.01 8.07
N VAL A 124 8.95 -11.30 9.07
CA VAL A 124 7.79 -11.77 9.86
C VAL A 124 6.50 -11.93 9.04
N MET A 125 6.42 -11.32 7.87
CA MET A 125 5.25 -11.37 6.97
C MET A 125 5.51 -12.19 5.71
N GLU A 126 6.68 -12.80 5.55
CA GLU A 126 7.08 -13.56 4.37
C GLU A 126 6.02 -14.62 4.00
N ASP A 127 5.64 -15.46 4.95
CA ASP A 127 4.66 -16.53 4.73
C ASP A 127 3.29 -15.98 4.32
N THR A 128 2.86 -14.88 4.94
CA THR A 128 1.58 -14.22 4.62
C THR A 128 1.62 -13.64 3.21
N ILE A 129 2.67 -12.91 2.86
CA ILE A 129 2.85 -12.34 1.52
C ILE A 129 2.90 -13.44 0.46
N ALA A 130 3.67 -14.50 0.70
CA ALA A 130 3.74 -15.66 -0.20
C ALA A 130 2.39 -16.36 -0.36
N PHE A 131 1.60 -16.48 0.73
CA PHE A 131 0.26 -17.06 0.69
C PHE A 131 -0.70 -16.24 -0.19
N LEU A 132 -0.68 -14.92 -0.04
CA LEU A 132 -1.53 -13.98 -0.76
C LEU A 132 -1.19 -13.91 -2.25
N THR A 133 0.09 -13.72 -2.57
CA THR A 133 0.56 -13.59 -3.96
C THR A 133 0.33 -14.85 -4.78
N LYS A 134 0.53 -16.05 -4.18
CA LYS A 134 0.18 -17.33 -4.81
C LYS A 134 -1.32 -17.48 -5.11
N ARG A 135 -2.18 -16.68 -4.47
CA ARG A 135 -3.64 -16.68 -4.68
C ARG A 135 -4.14 -15.50 -5.49
N GLY A 136 -3.22 -14.72 -6.08
CA GLY A 136 -3.54 -13.65 -7.01
C GLY A 136 -3.81 -12.30 -6.35
N ILE A 137 -3.42 -12.10 -5.09
CA ILE A 137 -3.45 -10.79 -4.43
C ILE A 137 -2.05 -10.17 -4.53
N PRO A 138 -1.84 -9.11 -5.33
CA PRO A 138 -0.57 -8.40 -5.37
C PRO A 138 -0.34 -7.63 -4.08
N VAL A 139 0.88 -7.73 -3.54
CA VAL A 139 1.24 -7.14 -2.26
C VAL A 139 2.47 -6.25 -2.39
N MET A 140 2.37 -5.03 -1.89
CA MET A 140 3.49 -4.11 -1.67
C MET A 140 3.92 -4.20 -0.21
N ALA A 141 5.10 -4.71 0.07
CA ALA A 141 5.62 -4.77 1.42
C ALA A 141 6.20 -3.42 1.86
N HIS A 142 5.87 -2.99 3.09
CA HIS A 142 6.46 -1.81 3.72
C HIS A 142 7.39 -2.23 4.85
N ILE A 143 8.68 -1.97 4.68
CA ILE A 143 9.72 -2.28 5.65
C ILE A 143 10.38 -1.00 6.20
N GLY A 144 11.14 -1.13 7.27
CA GLY A 144 11.84 -0.01 7.91
C GLY A 144 11.01 0.66 8.99
N LEU A 145 10.64 1.91 8.80
CA LEU A 145 9.77 2.61 9.75
C LEU A 145 8.31 2.25 9.48
N THR A 146 7.78 1.35 10.29
CA THR A 146 6.41 0.84 10.20
C THR A 146 5.54 1.50 11.27
N PRO A 147 4.67 2.48 10.89
CA PRO A 147 3.81 3.22 11.83
C PRO A 147 2.90 2.35 12.68
N GLN A 148 2.43 1.23 12.15
CA GLN A 148 1.57 0.29 12.88
C GLN A 148 2.32 -0.42 14.03
N SER A 149 3.65 -0.50 13.97
CA SER A 149 4.50 -1.05 15.03
C SER A 149 5.06 0.00 16.00
N ILE A 150 4.52 1.22 16.00
CA ILE A 150 5.09 2.37 16.72
C ILE A 150 5.23 2.13 18.23
N HIS A 151 4.29 1.42 18.85
CA HIS A 151 4.33 1.14 20.29
C HIS A 151 5.46 0.18 20.66
N THR A 152 5.71 -0.84 19.86
CA THR A 152 6.81 -1.78 20.08
C THR A 152 8.18 -1.18 19.78
N ARG A 153 8.24 -0.18 18.89
CA ARG A 153 9.47 0.52 18.52
C ARG A 153 9.79 1.72 19.40
N GLY A 154 8.89 2.10 20.30
CA GLY A 154 9.06 3.24 21.20
C GLY A 154 9.10 4.59 20.49
N GLY A 155 8.24 4.78 19.47
CA GLY A 155 8.05 6.01 18.73
C GLY A 155 8.64 6.01 17.32
N TYR A 156 8.49 7.15 16.62
CA TYR A 156 9.03 7.37 15.27
C TYR A 156 10.55 7.57 15.32
N LYS A 157 11.30 6.51 15.08
CA LYS A 157 12.77 6.52 15.10
C LYS A 157 13.29 6.09 13.73
N VAL A 158 14.41 6.71 13.31
CA VAL A 158 15.11 6.31 12.08
C VAL A 158 15.50 4.83 12.18
N GLN A 159 15.12 4.05 11.18
CA GLN A 159 15.41 2.63 11.06
C GLN A 159 16.62 2.38 10.14
N GLY A 160 17.15 1.15 10.13
CA GLY A 160 18.17 0.71 9.19
C GLY A 160 19.55 1.35 9.40
N ARG A 161 19.91 1.78 10.62
CA ARG A 161 21.25 2.29 10.96
C ARG A 161 21.99 1.34 11.90
N GLY A 162 23.31 1.26 11.74
CA GLY A 162 24.15 0.38 12.58
C GLY A 162 23.71 -1.08 12.47
N ALA A 163 23.59 -1.76 13.61
CA ALA A 163 23.18 -3.17 13.65
C ALA A 163 21.79 -3.44 13.05
N ALA A 164 20.88 -2.46 13.10
CA ALA A 164 19.54 -2.60 12.51
C ALA A 164 19.55 -2.60 10.97
N ALA A 165 20.64 -2.21 10.32
CA ALA A 165 20.77 -2.27 8.87
C ALA A 165 20.75 -3.72 8.35
N THR A 166 21.35 -4.65 9.09
CA THR A 166 21.37 -6.08 8.73
C THR A 166 19.96 -6.65 8.72
N GLN A 167 19.14 -6.34 9.74
CA GLN A 167 17.75 -6.79 9.78
C GLN A 167 16.94 -6.19 8.65
N LEU A 168 17.10 -4.91 8.35
CA LEU A 168 16.38 -4.26 7.25
C LEU A 168 16.72 -4.88 5.88
N MET A 169 17.98 -5.30 5.70
CA MET A 169 18.41 -6.02 4.49
C MET A 169 17.78 -7.42 4.42
N ALA A 170 17.71 -8.13 5.56
CA ALA A 170 17.03 -9.44 5.63
C ALA A 170 15.52 -9.29 5.32
N ASP A 171 14.86 -8.30 5.94
CA ASP A 171 13.46 -7.97 5.64
C ASP A 171 13.22 -7.72 4.14
N ALA A 172 14.12 -6.94 3.50
CA ALA A 172 14.01 -6.65 2.06
C ALA A 172 14.19 -7.90 1.20
N GLN A 173 15.08 -8.82 1.61
CA GLN A 173 15.31 -10.08 0.89
C GLN A 173 14.15 -11.05 1.03
N ALA A 174 13.54 -11.12 2.21
CA ALA A 174 12.42 -12.01 2.49
C ALA A 174 11.16 -11.67 1.66
N VAL A 175 10.94 -10.38 1.37
CA VAL A 175 9.73 -9.90 0.66
C VAL A 175 9.96 -9.56 -0.81
N ALA A 176 11.17 -9.78 -1.35
CA ALA A 176 11.52 -9.54 -2.75
C ALA A 176 11.20 -10.77 -3.61
#